data_d5310e0a3bd1e7510969c30f557f6b6f
#
_entry.id   d5310e0a3bd1e7510969c30f557f6b6f
#
_cell.length_a   1.000
_cell.length_b   1.000
_cell.length_c   1.000
_cell.angle_alpha   90.00
_cell.angle_beta   90.00
_cell.angle_gamma   90.00
#
_symmetry.space_group_name_H-M   'P 1'
#
loop_
_entity.id
_entity.type
_entity.pdbx_description
1 polymer ?
#
loop_
_entity_poly.entity_id
_entity_poly.type
_entity_poly.pdbx_seq_one_letter_code
_entity_poly.pdbx_strand_id
1 'polypeptide(L)'
;MEKELWKGNEAIAEAAIRAGCDCFFGYPITPQSEVPEYMSAHLPKAGGVFLQSESEVAAINMVYGAAGAGMRAMTSSSSPGISLKQEGITYIAGAELPCVIVNCMRGGPGLGTIQPGQGDYYQATRGGGNGDYRTLVLSPSNVQEAGDFVQE
;
A
#
# COMPACT_ATOMS: atom_id res chain seq x y z
N MET A 1 -23.64 -12.40 -10.91
CA MET A 1 -22.41 -11.67 -11.28
C MET A 1 -21.51 -12.62 -12.04
N GLU A 2 -20.99 -12.18 -13.15
CA GLU A 2 -19.98 -12.94 -13.92
C GLU A 2 -18.69 -13.00 -13.10
N LYS A 3 -18.05 -14.17 -13.07
CA LYS A 3 -16.79 -14.36 -12.35
C LYS A 3 -15.65 -14.09 -13.32
N GLU A 4 -14.69 -13.28 -12.90
CA GLU A 4 -13.47 -12.96 -13.63
C GLU A 4 -12.25 -13.56 -12.92
N LEU A 5 -11.22 -13.87 -13.69
CA LEU A 5 -9.94 -14.35 -13.15
C LEU A 5 -8.98 -13.16 -13.05
N TRP A 6 -8.56 -12.84 -11.83
CA TRP A 6 -7.65 -11.74 -11.55
C TRP A 6 -6.40 -12.21 -10.79
N LYS A 7 -5.28 -11.56 -11.04
CA LYS A 7 -4.14 -11.61 -10.11
C LYS A 7 -4.45 -10.74 -8.89
N GLY A 8 -4.04 -11.19 -7.69
CA GLY A 8 -4.33 -10.46 -6.45
C GLY A 8 -3.84 -9.01 -6.47
N ASN A 9 -2.62 -8.76 -6.92
CA ASN A 9 -2.05 -7.41 -7.00
C ASN A 9 -2.82 -6.49 -7.97
N GLU A 10 -3.25 -7.02 -9.11
CA GLU A 10 -4.05 -6.27 -10.09
C GLU A 10 -5.46 -5.98 -9.56
N ALA A 11 -6.06 -6.94 -8.85
CA ALA A 11 -7.37 -6.77 -8.22
C ALA A 11 -7.35 -5.68 -7.13
N ILE A 12 -6.31 -5.63 -6.30
CA ILE A 12 -6.09 -4.57 -5.30
C ILE A 12 -6.01 -3.20 -5.99
N ALA A 13 -5.23 -3.10 -7.05
CA ALA A 13 -5.05 -1.83 -7.78
C ALA A 13 -6.35 -1.36 -8.43
N GLU A 14 -7.07 -2.25 -9.12
CA GLU A 14 -8.35 -1.95 -9.74
C GLU A 14 -9.40 -1.55 -8.69
N ALA A 15 -9.47 -2.26 -7.57
CA ALA A 15 -10.38 -1.94 -6.48
C ALA A 15 -10.12 -0.53 -5.92
N ALA A 16 -8.86 -0.15 -5.74
CA ALA A 16 -8.50 1.20 -5.29
C ALA A 16 -8.94 2.28 -6.28
N ILE A 17 -8.75 2.05 -7.58
CA ILE A 17 -9.20 2.98 -8.64
C ILE A 17 -10.73 3.13 -8.59
N ARG A 18 -11.46 2.03 -8.50
CA ARG A 18 -12.94 2.04 -8.41
C ARG A 18 -13.43 2.69 -7.14
N ALA A 19 -12.69 2.54 -6.03
CA ALA A 19 -12.98 3.21 -4.77
C ALA A 19 -12.69 4.73 -4.80
N GLY A 20 -12.13 5.25 -5.89
CA GLY A 20 -11.85 6.69 -6.05
C GLY A 20 -10.49 7.08 -5.47
N CYS A 21 -9.47 6.26 -5.61
CA CYS A 21 -8.09 6.63 -5.30
C CYS A 21 -7.66 7.82 -6.17
N ASP A 22 -7.27 8.93 -5.56
CA ASP A 22 -6.83 10.14 -6.26
C ASP A 22 -5.36 10.05 -6.67
N CYS A 23 -4.53 9.43 -5.85
CA CYS A 23 -3.10 9.36 -6.14
C CYS A 23 -2.43 8.11 -5.55
N PHE A 24 -1.45 7.62 -6.30
CA PHE A 24 -0.59 6.52 -5.92
C PHE A 24 0.88 6.92 -6.03
N PHE A 25 1.63 6.73 -4.95
CA PHE A 25 3.07 6.95 -4.90
C PHE A 25 3.76 5.67 -4.42
N GLY A 26 4.70 5.16 -5.20
CA GLY A 26 5.34 3.90 -4.88
C GLY A 26 6.76 3.77 -5.39
N TYR A 27 7.46 2.76 -4.90
CA TYR A 27 8.78 2.35 -5.36
C TYR A 27 8.78 0.85 -5.63
N PRO A 28 9.39 0.38 -6.72
CA PRO A 28 9.34 -1.04 -7.10
C PRO A 28 10.02 -1.95 -6.08
N ILE A 29 9.34 -3.01 -5.70
CA ILE A 29 9.86 -4.10 -4.88
C ILE A 29 9.03 -5.36 -5.09
N THR A 30 9.68 -6.52 -5.24
CA THR A 30 8.99 -7.82 -5.34
C THR A 30 8.47 -8.26 -3.95
N PRO A 31 7.23 -8.82 -3.82
CA PRO A 31 6.34 -9.27 -4.91
C PRO A 31 5.16 -8.33 -5.23
N GLN A 32 5.24 -7.05 -4.97
CA GLN A 32 4.13 -6.10 -5.19
C GLN A 32 4.12 -5.44 -6.58
N SER A 33 5.05 -5.79 -7.46
CA SER A 33 5.35 -5.03 -8.70
C SER A 33 4.14 -4.80 -9.60
N GLU A 34 3.21 -5.74 -9.69
CA GLU A 34 2.01 -5.57 -10.51
C GLU A 34 1.06 -4.48 -9.99
N VAL A 35 1.12 -4.12 -8.69
CA VAL A 35 0.31 -3.01 -8.16
C VAL A 35 0.71 -1.68 -8.82
N PRO A 36 1.97 -1.22 -8.73
CA PRO A 36 2.37 0.02 -9.40
C PRO A 36 2.31 -0.08 -10.93
N GLU A 37 2.56 -1.24 -11.54
CA GLU A 37 2.40 -1.44 -12.98
C GLU A 37 0.96 -1.17 -13.41
N TYR A 38 -0.01 -1.78 -12.73
CA TYR A 38 -1.44 -1.59 -13.01
C TYR A 38 -1.85 -0.14 -12.76
N MET A 39 -1.46 0.43 -11.63
CA MET A 39 -1.76 1.83 -11.28
C MET A 39 -1.20 2.81 -12.31
N SER A 40 0.02 2.60 -12.79
CA SER A 40 0.62 3.48 -13.81
C SER A 40 -0.15 3.50 -15.13
N ALA A 41 -0.72 2.36 -15.50
CA ALA A 41 -1.47 2.21 -16.75
C ALA A 41 -2.92 2.71 -16.68
N HIS A 42 -3.56 2.65 -15.50
CA HIS A 42 -5.01 2.82 -15.37
C HIS A 42 -5.41 4.03 -14.52
N LEU A 43 -4.71 4.34 -13.43
CA LEU A 43 -5.07 5.46 -12.56
C LEU A 43 -5.10 6.83 -13.30
N PRO A 44 -4.15 7.17 -14.19
CA PRO A 44 -4.22 8.41 -14.96
C PRO A 44 -5.43 8.48 -15.91
N LYS A 45 -5.88 7.34 -16.44
CA LYS A 45 -7.08 7.28 -17.29
C LYS A 45 -8.37 7.54 -16.51
N ALA A 46 -8.35 7.22 -15.21
CA ALA A 46 -9.45 7.53 -14.28
C ALA A 46 -9.37 8.96 -13.71
N GLY A 47 -8.40 9.75 -14.12
CA GLY A 47 -8.21 11.14 -13.68
C GLY A 47 -7.33 11.30 -12.45
N GLY A 48 -6.74 10.21 -11.93
CA GLY A 48 -5.83 10.23 -10.79
C GLY A 48 -4.37 10.45 -11.18
N VAL A 49 -3.51 10.52 -10.18
CA VAL A 49 -2.07 10.76 -10.32
C VAL A 49 -1.26 9.53 -9.92
N PHE A 50 -0.44 9.05 -10.82
CA PHE A 50 0.58 8.04 -10.53
C PHE A 50 1.97 8.66 -10.59
N LEU A 51 2.81 8.36 -9.58
CA LEU A 51 4.22 8.73 -9.61
C LEU A 51 5.08 7.66 -8.94
N GLN A 52 6.07 7.17 -9.68
CA GLN A 52 7.12 6.34 -9.11
C GLN A 52 8.15 7.23 -8.43
N SER A 53 8.28 7.07 -7.12
CA SER A 53 9.25 7.81 -6.32
C SER A 53 10.66 7.22 -6.44
N GLU A 54 11.65 7.93 -5.96
CA GLU A 54 13.06 7.49 -5.93
C GLU A 54 13.34 6.43 -4.85
N SER A 55 12.45 6.33 -3.83
CA SER A 55 12.60 5.42 -2.69
C SER A 55 11.28 5.26 -1.96
N GLU A 56 11.22 4.26 -1.08
CA GLU A 56 10.06 4.07 -0.19
C GLU A 56 9.89 5.23 0.79
N VAL A 57 10.98 5.84 1.24
CA VAL A 57 10.95 7.01 2.11
C VAL A 57 10.32 8.20 1.37
N ALA A 58 10.69 8.43 0.12
CA ALA A 58 10.07 9.47 -0.70
C ALA A 58 8.59 9.17 -0.94
N ALA A 59 8.23 7.92 -1.26
CA ALA A 59 6.86 7.51 -1.51
C ALA A 59 5.93 7.82 -0.34
N ILE A 60 6.33 7.44 0.89
CA ILE A 60 5.47 7.66 2.06
C ILE A 60 5.34 9.14 2.42
N ASN A 61 6.36 9.95 2.18
CA ASN A 61 6.28 11.40 2.38
C ASN A 61 5.37 12.08 1.34
N MET A 62 5.34 11.58 0.09
CA MET A 62 4.39 12.03 -0.91
C MET A 62 2.95 11.68 -0.51
N VAL A 63 2.71 10.45 0.00
CA VAL A 63 1.41 10.04 0.55
C VAL A 63 1.00 10.96 1.70
N TYR A 64 1.91 11.26 2.63
CA TYR A 64 1.68 12.16 3.74
C TYR A 64 1.23 13.55 3.28
N GLY A 65 1.96 14.13 2.31
CA GLY A 65 1.61 15.43 1.74
C GLY A 65 0.27 15.42 1.01
N ALA A 66 -0.01 14.39 0.21
CA ALA A 66 -1.26 14.27 -0.52
C ALA A 66 -2.47 14.06 0.40
N ALA A 67 -2.34 13.21 1.41
CA ALA A 67 -3.37 13.01 2.43
C ALA A 67 -3.64 14.30 3.22
N GLY A 68 -2.58 15.07 3.56
CA GLY A 68 -2.69 16.39 4.17
C GLY A 68 -3.40 17.44 3.29
N ALA A 69 -3.35 17.26 1.97
CA ALA A 69 -4.11 18.07 1.00
C ALA A 69 -5.56 17.58 0.79
N GLY A 70 -5.99 16.55 1.50
CA GLY A 70 -7.33 15.98 1.40
C GLY A 70 -7.53 14.97 0.26
N MET A 71 -6.43 14.47 -0.33
CA MET A 71 -6.48 13.46 -1.39
C MET A 71 -6.63 12.06 -0.81
N ARG A 72 -7.34 11.17 -1.50
CA ARG A 72 -7.38 9.73 -1.21
C ARG A 72 -6.10 9.09 -1.74
N ALA A 73 -5.11 9.02 -0.88
CA ALA A 73 -3.75 8.59 -1.22
C ALA A 73 -3.49 7.13 -0.88
N MET A 74 -2.78 6.44 -1.75
CA MET A 74 -2.38 5.05 -1.58
C MET A 74 -0.91 4.84 -1.89
N THR A 75 -0.32 3.87 -1.22
CA THR A 75 0.98 3.29 -1.55
C THR A 75 0.98 1.79 -1.35
N SER A 76 1.88 1.10 -2.03
CA SER A 76 2.17 -0.30 -1.77
C SER A 76 3.67 -0.52 -1.60
N SER A 77 4.03 -1.60 -0.93
CA SER A 77 5.40 -2.06 -0.81
C SER A 77 5.45 -3.52 -0.36
N SER A 78 6.62 -3.99 -0.05
CA SER A 78 6.86 -5.31 0.56
C SER A 78 7.75 -5.12 1.79
N SER A 79 7.68 -6.01 2.71
CA SER A 79 8.36 -6.07 4.03
C SER A 79 9.53 -5.10 4.28
N PRO A 80 10.69 -5.17 3.56
CA PRO A 80 11.77 -4.20 3.78
C PRO A 80 11.39 -2.76 3.42
N GLY A 81 10.58 -2.58 2.37
CA GLY A 81 10.10 -1.26 1.98
C GLY A 81 9.09 -0.68 2.96
N ILE A 82 8.26 -1.52 3.60
CA ILE A 82 7.40 -1.08 4.71
C ILE A 82 8.25 -0.64 5.90
N SER A 83 9.36 -1.32 6.18
CA SER A 83 10.29 -0.88 7.23
C SER A 83 10.84 0.52 6.96
N LEU A 84 11.19 0.84 5.71
CA LEU A 84 11.62 2.19 5.31
C LEU A 84 10.51 3.25 5.41
N LYS A 85 9.26 2.86 5.35
CA LYS A 85 8.12 3.77 5.45
C LYS A 85 7.69 4.07 6.89
N GLN A 86 8.22 3.39 7.89
CA GLN A 86 7.72 3.46 9.27
C GLN A 86 7.73 4.88 9.86
N GLU A 87 8.74 5.68 9.59
CA GLU A 87 8.78 7.07 10.05
C GLU A 87 7.63 7.88 9.45
N GLY A 88 7.41 7.78 8.14
CA GLY A 88 6.30 8.47 7.47
C GLY A 88 4.93 7.99 7.95
N ILE A 89 4.76 6.69 8.20
CA ILE A 89 3.53 6.14 8.79
C ILE A 89 3.27 6.75 10.17
N THR A 90 4.31 6.93 10.98
CA THR A 90 4.22 7.61 12.29
C THR A 90 3.73 9.06 12.14
N TYR A 91 4.23 9.79 11.13
CA TYR A 91 3.78 11.16 10.86
C TYR A 91 2.33 11.21 10.41
N ILE A 92 1.91 10.30 9.55
CA ILE A 92 0.53 10.18 9.08
C ILE A 92 -0.40 9.88 10.27
N ALA A 93 -0.01 8.96 11.15
CA ALA A 93 -0.77 8.64 12.35
C ALA A 93 -0.84 9.83 13.33
N GLY A 94 0.29 10.53 13.54
CA GLY A 94 0.35 11.71 14.41
C GLY A 94 -0.46 12.90 13.90
N ALA A 95 -0.64 13.01 12.59
CA ALA A 95 -1.45 14.03 11.94
C ALA A 95 -2.92 13.60 11.73
N GLU A 96 -3.29 12.37 12.11
CA GLU A 96 -4.63 11.79 11.94
C GLU A 96 -5.11 11.81 10.47
N LEU A 97 -4.20 11.55 9.52
CA LEU A 97 -4.50 11.57 8.09
C LEU A 97 -4.85 10.18 7.57
N PRO A 98 -5.89 10.05 6.73
CA PRO A 98 -6.25 8.76 6.14
C PRO A 98 -5.38 8.44 4.93
N CYS A 99 -4.92 7.20 4.82
CA CYS A 99 -4.32 6.65 3.61
C CYS A 99 -4.42 5.13 3.59
N VAL A 100 -4.24 4.53 2.41
CA VAL A 100 -4.17 3.08 2.26
C VAL A 100 -2.73 2.66 2.00
N ILE A 101 -2.25 1.71 2.80
CA ILE A 101 -0.90 1.13 2.67
C ILE A 101 -1.02 -0.38 2.47
N VAL A 102 -0.61 -0.87 1.32
CA VAL A 102 -0.63 -2.31 1.01
C VAL A 102 0.75 -2.90 1.24
N ASN A 103 0.83 -3.91 2.10
CA ASN A 103 2.03 -4.72 2.31
C ASN A 103 1.88 -6.10 1.67
N CYS A 104 2.51 -6.30 0.52
CA CYS A 104 2.69 -7.63 -0.05
C CYS A 104 3.88 -8.32 0.63
N MET A 105 3.63 -8.97 1.76
CA MET A 105 4.66 -9.53 2.63
C MET A 105 5.54 -10.56 1.93
N ARG A 106 6.82 -10.55 2.27
CA ARG A 106 7.79 -11.56 1.86
C ARG A 106 8.64 -12.05 3.02
N GLY A 107 9.36 -13.14 2.84
CA GLY A 107 10.20 -13.71 3.89
C GLY A 107 11.34 -12.77 4.31
N GLY A 108 11.51 -12.60 5.61
CA GLY A 108 12.57 -11.84 6.27
C GLY A 108 13.26 -12.69 7.35
N PRO A 109 14.07 -12.08 8.21
CA PRO A 109 14.40 -10.64 8.34
C PRO A 109 15.39 -10.10 7.31
N GLY A 110 15.59 -8.78 7.32
CA GLY A 110 16.50 -8.05 6.42
C GLY A 110 15.96 -7.99 4.99
N LEU A 111 16.84 -8.09 4.01
CA LEU A 111 16.44 -8.16 2.60
C LEU A 111 15.54 -9.38 2.34
N GLY A 112 15.82 -10.47 3.05
CA GLY A 112 15.03 -11.69 3.03
C GLY A 112 14.99 -12.38 1.68
N THR A 113 13.85 -12.89 1.32
CA THR A 113 13.59 -13.61 0.08
C THR A 113 12.33 -13.09 -0.58
N ILE A 114 12.18 -13.26 -1.89
CA ILE A 114 10.96 -12.90 -2.62
C ILE A 114 9.80 -13.89 -2.39
N GLN A 115 10.04 -14.97 -1.65
CA GLN A 115 9.01 -15.96 -1.34
C GLN A 115 7.98 -15.38 -0.36
N PRO A 116 6.72 -15.81 -0.46
CA PRO A 116 5.67 -15.37 0.46
C PRO A 116 6.04 -15.63 1.92
N GLY A 117 5.63 -14.69 2.79
CA GLY A 117 5.83 -14.78 4.22
C GLY A 117 4.73 -14.02 4.96
N GLN A 118 4.59 -14.30 6.26
CA GLN A 118 3.63 -13.61 7.15
C GLN A 118 4.35 -13.08 8.40
N GLY A 119 5.61 -12.66 8.21
CA GLY A 119 6.47 -12.22 9.32
C GLY A 119 6.17 -10.83 9.86
N ASP A 120 5.43 -10.01 9.13
CA ASP A 120 5.22 -8.58 9.47
C ASP A 120 3.99 -8.35 10.36
N TYR A 121 3.40 -9.39 10.92
CA TYR A 121 2.19 -9.30 11.72
C TYR A 121 2.33 -8.28 12.87
N TYR A 122 3.39 -8.36 13.64
CA TYR A 122 3.60 -7.43 14.76
C TYR A 122 3.96 -6.02 14.29
N GLN A 123 4.71 -5.88 13.20
CA GLN A 123 5.00 -4.58 12.61
C GLN A 123 3.70 -3.87 12.18
N ALA A 124 2.78 -4.59 11.55
CA ALA A 124 1.50 -4.04 11.11
C ALA A 124 0.56 -3.74 12.29
N THR A 125 0.42 -4.68 13.23
CA THR A 125 -0.63 -4.60 14.27
C THR A 125 -0.20 -3.88 15.55
N ARG A 126 1.11 -3.77 15.81
CA ARG A 126 1.65 -3.15 17.03
C ARG A 126 2.39 -1.84 16.80
N GLY A 127 2.49 -1.42 15.53
CA GLY A 127 3.24 -0.24 15.13
C GLY A 127 4.75 -0.52 15.04
N GLY A 128 5.38 -0.04 13.96
CA GLY A 128 6.81 -0.19 13.70
C GLY A 128 7.61 1.09 13.86
N GLY A 129 6.92 2.24 13.97
CA GLY A 129 7.52 3.56 14.21
C GLY A 129 7.50 3.95 15.69
N ASN A 130 7.76 5.21 15.94
CA ASN A 130 7.73 5.78 17.28
C ASN A 130 6.33 6.28 17.65
N GLY A 131 6.08 6.38 18.94
CA GLY A 131 4.80 6.81 19.49
C GLY A 131 3.85 5.66 19.79
N ASP A 132 2.76 5.97 20.44
CA ASP A 132 1.77 4.98 20.87
C ASP A 132 0.52 5.03 19.96
N TYR A 133 0.69 4.67 18.71
CA TYR A 133 -0.38 4.60 17.72
C TYR A 133 -0.73 3.16 17.34
N ARG A 134 -1.89 2.99 16.72
CA ARG A 134 -2.32 1.73 16.10
C ARG A 134 -2.89 2.03 14.73
N THR A 135 -2.69 1.10 13.83
CA THR A 135 -3.27 1.14 12.48
C THR A 135 -4.42 0.15 12.38
N LEU A 136 -5.43 0.46 11.57
CA LEU A 136 -6.41 -0.52 11.16
C LEU A 136 -5.73 -1.49 10.17
N VAL A 137 -5.76 -2.78 10.47
CA VAL A 137 -5.09 -3.80 9.67
C VAL A 137 -6.10 -4.84 9.20
N LEU A 138 -6.20 -5.02 7.90
CA LEU A 138 -7.02 -6.02 7.25
C LEU A 138 -6.12 -7.05 6.55
N SER A 139 -6.43 -8.32 6.67
CA SER A 139 -5.66 -9.40 6.08
C SER A 139 -6.58 -10.30 5.25
N PRO A 140 -6.65 -10.10 3.94
CA PRO A 140 -7.54 -10.87 3.07
C PRO A 140 -7.08 -12.33 2.94
N SER A 141 -8.02 -13.25 2.86
CA SER A 141 -7.77 -14.69 2.65
C SER A 141 -7.83 -15.11 1.19
N ASN A 142 -8.37 -14.26 0.32
CA ASN A 142 -8.52 -14.52 -1.11
C ASN A 142 -8.58 -13.22 -1.91
N VAL A 143 -8.58 -13.34 -3.24
CA VAL A 143 -8.53 -12.19 -4.16
C VAL A 143 -9.77 -11.30 -4.04
N GLN A 144 -10.95 -11.89 -3.83
CA GLN A 144 -12.18 -11.11 -3.68
C GLN A 144 -12.13 -10.25 -2.42
N GLU A 145 -11.78 -10.83 -1.27
CA GLU A 145 -11.61 -10.07 -0.03
C GLU A 145 -10.55 -8.98 -0.13
N ALA A 146 -9.46 -9.23 -0.89
CA ALA A 146 -8.45 -8.20 -1.09
C ALA A 146 -9.01 -6.97 -1.81
N GLY A 147 -9.87 -7.17 -2.80
CA GLY A 147 -10.59 -6.10 -3.47
C GLY A 147 -11.61 -5.42 -2.57
N ASP A 148 -12.41 -6.20 -1.84
CA ASP A 148 -13.46 -5.69 -0.96
C ASP A 148 -12.86 -4.81 0.15
N PHE A 149 -11.81 -5.26 0.82
CA PHE A 149 -11.13 -4.52 1.89
C PHE A 149 -10.48 -3.21 1.44
N VAL A 150 -10.09 -3.11 0.19
CA VAL A 150 -9.54 -1.85 -0.34
C VAL A 150 -10.65 -0.83 -0.61
N GLN A 151 -11.88 -1.29 -0.86
CA GLN A 151 -13.04 -0.42 -1.10
C GLN A 151 -13.68 0.10 0.19
N GLU A 152 -13.57 -0.64 1.30
CA GLU A 152 -14.06 -0.25 2.64
C GLU A 152 -13.21 0.85 3.28
#